data_4bd7dcf171d461a0da48b6c971be6c4a
#
_entry.id   4bd7dcf171d461a0da48b6c971be6c4a
#
_cell.length_a   1.000
_cell.length_b   1.000
_cell.length_c   1.000
_cell.angle_alpha   90.00
_cell.angle_beta   90.00
_cell.angle_gamma   90.00
#
_symmetry.space_group_name_H-M   'P 1'
#
loop_
_entity.id
_entity.type
_entity.pdbx_description
1 polymer ?
#
loop_
_entity_poly.entity_id
_entity_poly.type
_entity_poly.pdbx_seq_one_letter_code
_entity_poly.pdbx_strand_id
1 'polypeptide(L)'
;MIELGKKQTLLVVKSVEFGVYLAEDMNADTKHQVLLPAKQVPAGTKAGDKLEVFIYKDSQDRLIATTNEPLLMVGQAGLLKVKQVTRIGAFLDWGLEKDLLLPFKEQLRKVREGDEVLVTLYIDKSNRLCATMEGIYHLLSTDSPYKKGDTVTGRVYEFSDNFGTFVAIDDKYS
;
A
#
# COMPACT_ATOMS: atom_id res chain seq x y z
N MET A 1 6.31 -11.47 -13.96
CA MET A 1 6.70 -11.71 -12.54
C MET A 1 5.66 -11.09 -11.62
N ILE A 2 5.22 -11.81 -10.61
CA ILE A 2 4.26 -11.29 -9.61
C ILE A 2 4.90 -10.14 -8.86
N GLU A 3 4.23 -8.99 -8.84
CA GLU A 3 4.76 -7.75 -8.27
C GLU A 3 4.14 -7.45 -6.89
N LEU A 4 4.99 -7.35 -5.89
CA LEU A 4 4.60 -6.96 -4.54
C LEU A 4 4.08 -5.52 -4.51
N GLY A 5 2.95 -5.30 -3.81
CA GLY A 5 2.42 -3.95 -3.60
C GLY A 5 1.62 -3.38 -4.77
N LYS A 6 1.25 -4.22 -5.71
CA LYS A 6 0.50 -3.82 -6.91
C LYS A 6 -0.70 -4.70 -7.17
N LYS A 7 -1.70 -4.09 -7.78
CA LYS A 7 -2.88 -4.78 -8.28
C LYS A 7 -2.56 -5.38 -9.65
N GLN A 8 -2.93 -6.64 -9.86
CA GLN A 8 -2.61 -7.37 -11.08
C GLN A 8 -3.60 -8.50 -11.31
N THR A 9 -3.70 -8.92 -12.57
CA THR A 9 -4.56 -10.04 -12.97
C THR A 9 -3.74 -11.30 -13.03
N LEU A 10 -4.16 -12.34 -12.33
CA LEU A 10 -3.52 -13.64 -12.27
C LEU A 10 -4.50 -14.76 -12.61
N LEU A 11 -3.95 -15.89 -13.03
CA LEU A 11 -4.72 -17.09 -13.35
C LEU A 11 -4.89 -17.99 -12.13
N VAL A 12 -6.06 -18.56 -11.97
CA VAL A 12 -6.31 -19.60 -10.97
C VAL A 12 -5.69 -20.90 -11.48
N VAL A 13 -4.67 -21.39 -10.77
CA VAL A 13 -3.95 -22.61 -11.15
C VAL A 13 -4.62 -23.84 -10.57
N LYS A 14 -4.99 -23.79 -9.28
CA LYS A 14 -5.64 -24.89 -8.58
C LYS A 14 -6.44 -24.41 -7.38
N SER A 15 -7.47 -25.18 -7.03
CA SER A 15 -8.24 -24.99 -5.80
C SER A 15 -7.75 -25.96 -4.74
N VAL A 16 -7.68 -25.46 -3.49
CA VAL A 16 -7.37 -26.26 -2.30
C VAL A 16 -8.38 -25.88 -1.23
N GLU A 17 -8.40 -26.62 -0.12
CA GLU A 17 -9.37 -26.40 0.96
C GLU A 17 -9.33 -24.97 1.51
N PHE A 18 -8.14 -24.39 1.64
CA PHE A 18 -7.94 -23.08 2.26
C PHE A 18 -7.89 -21.91 1.27
N GLY A 19 -8.14 -22.16 -0.02
CA GLY A 19 -8.20 -21.10 -1.03
C GLY A 19 -7.87 -21.58 -2.43
N VAL A 20 -7.37 -20.65 -3.25
CA VAL A 20 -6.88 -20.96 -4.60
C VAL A 20 -5.46 -20.44 -4.76
N TYR A 21 -4.66 -21.16 -5.54
CA TYR A 21 -3.34 -20.68 -5.94
C TYR A 21 -3.43 -19.96 -7.28
N LEU A 22 -2.79 -18.79 -7.33
CA LEU A 22 -2.77 -17.91 -8.50
C LEU A 22 -1.35 -17.81 -9.05
N ALA A 23 -1.23 -17.65 -10.35
CA ALA A 23 0.05 -17.44 -11.02
C ALA A 23 -0.15 -16.67 -12.32
N GLU A 24 0.95 -16.21 -12.90
CA GLU A 24 0.92 -15.58 -14.24
C GLU A 24 0.65 -16.60 -15.34
N ASP A 25 1.04 -17.86 -15.13
CA ASP A 25 0.99 -18.94 -16.11
C ASP A 25 0.46 -20.21 -15.43
N MET A 26 -0.38 -20.98 -16.14
CA MET A 26 -0.93 -22.24 -15.63
C MET A 26 0.14 -23.28 -15.33
N ASN A 27 1.31 -23.18 -15.95
CA ASN A 27 2.44 -24.10 -15.77
C ASN A 27 3.46 -23.60 -14.73
N ALA A 28 3.18 -22.49 -14.04
CA ALA A 28 4.09 -21.96 -13.03
C ALA A 28 4.32 -22.97 -11.91
N ASP A 29 5.56 -23.12 -11.47
CA ASP A 29 5.90 -23.96 -10.33
C ASP A 29 5.40 -23.35 -9.01
N THR A 30 5.49 -24.10 -7.91
CA THR A 30 4.99 -23.67 -6.61
C THR A 30 5.64 -22.40 -6.09
N LYS A 31 6.87 -22.12 -6.48
CA LYS A 31 7.59 -20.91 -6.09
C LYS A 31 7.02 -19.64 -6.73
N HIS A 32 6.34 -19.79 -7.86
CA HIS A 32 5.74 -18.69 -8.62
C HIS A 32 4.23 -18.65 -8.49
N GLN A 33 3.68 -19.30 -7.48
CA GLN A 33 2.26 -19.27 -7.14
C GLN A 33 2.04 -18.50 -5.86
N VAL A 34 0.88 -17.85 -5.76
CA VAL A 34 0.48 -17.10 -4.58
C VAL A 34 -0.93 -17.54 -4.14
N LEU A 35 -1.14 -17.65 -2.84
CA LEU A 35 -2.43 -18.06 -2.29
C LEU A 35 -3.39 -16.87 -2.22
N LEU A 36 -4.63 -17.09 -2.68
CA LEU A 36 -5.79 -16.26 -2.35
C LEU A 36 -6.63 -17.03 -1.34
N PRO A 37 -6.79 -16.54 -0.10
CA PRO A 37 -7.55 -17.26 0.93
C PRO A 37 -9.01 -17.54 0.54
N ALA A 38 -9.53 -18.66 0.99
CA ALA A 38 -10.86 -19.16 0.62
C ALA A 38 -11.98 -18.14 0.83
N LYS A 39 -11.93 -17.38 1.92
CA LYS A 39 -12.94 -16.36 2.24
C LYS A 39 -13.02 -15.22 1.23
N GLN A 40 -12.00 -15.06 0.40
CA GLN A 40 -11.92 -14.00 -0.61
C GLN A 40 -12.11 -14.52 -2.03
N VAL A 41 -12.24 -15.82 -2.21
CA VAL A 41 -12.43 -16.43 -3.52
C VAL A 41 -13.86 -16.21 -3.98
N PRO A 42 -14.09 -15.59 -5.17
CA PRO A 42 -15.43 -15.42 -5.69
C PRO A 42 -16.14 -16.77 -5.93
N ALA A 43 -17.43 -16.82 -5.71
CA ALA A 43 -18.23 -18.02 -5.95
C ALA A 43 -18.12 -18.45 -7.43
N GLY A 44 -17.97 -19.76 -7.66
CA GLY A 44 -17.85 -20.32 -9.01
C GLY A 44 -16.47 -20.24 -9.61
N THR A 45 -15.47 -19.81 -8.86
CA THR A 45 -14.09 -19.76 -9.33
C THR A 45 -13.53 -21.15 -9.62
N LYS A 46 -12.89 -21.32 -10.77
CA LYS A 46 -12.31 -22.59 -11.21
C LYS A 46 -10.95 -22.35 -11.87
N ALA A 47 -10.17 -23.42 -12.00
CA ALA A 47 -8.86 -23.36 -12.67
C ALA A 47 -8.98 -22.77 -14.08
N GLY A 48 -8.07 -21.89 -14.43
CA GLY A 48 -8.07 -21.15 -15.69
C GLY A 48 -8.76 -19.80 -15.65
N ASP A 49 -9.54 -19.51 -14.60
CA ASP A 49 -10.16 -18.19 -14.42
C ASP A 49 -9.10 -17.13 -14.14
N LYS A 50 -9.40 -15.89 -14.53
CA LYS A 50 -8.57 -14.72 -14.25
C LYS A 50 -9.18 -13.95 -13.10
N LEU A 51 -8.37 -13.59 -12.11
CA LEU A 51 -8.78 -12.75 -10.98
C LEU A 51 -7.85 -11.55 -10.86
N GLU A 52 -8.45 -10.39 -10.60
CA GLU A 52 -7.69 -9.19 -10.27
C GLU A 52 -7.48 -9.16 -8.77
N VAL A 53 -6.21 -9.11 -8.35
CA VAL A 53 -5.82 -9.17 -6.94
C VAL A 53 -4.72 -8.18 -6.63
N PHE A 54 -4.63 -7.79 -5.37
CA PHE A 54 -3.51 -7.05 -4.82
C PHE A 54 -2.57 -8.02 -4.10
N ILE A 55 -1.28 -7.85 -4.27
CA ILE A 55 -0.26 -8.73 -3.69
C ILE A 55 0.45 -8.02 -2.54
N TYR A 56 0.46 -8.64 -1.39
CA TYR A 56 1.17 -8.16 -0.21
C TYR A 56 1.80 -9.34 0.53
N LYS A 57 2.36 -9.11 1.70
CA LYS A 57 2.92 -10.18 2.52
C LYS A 57 2.09 -10.38 3.78
N ASP A 58 1.89 -11.64 4.14
CA ASP A 58 1.20 -12.00 5.38
C ASP A 58 2.11 -11.81 6.61
N SER A 59 1.60 -12.15 7.80
CA SER A 59 2.34 -12.00 9.05
C SER A 59 3.58 -12.89 9.16
N GLN A 60 3.74 -13.86 8.26
CA GLN A 60 4.91 -14.75 8.17
C GLN A 60 5.83 -14.37 7.00
N ASP A 61 5.68 -13.17 6.46
CA ASP A 61 6.45 -12.65 5.32
C ASP A 61 6.31 -13.47 4.04
N ARG A 62 5.18 -14.16 3.85
CA ARG A 62 4.88 -14.89 2.62
C ARG A 62 4.00 -14.02 1.72
N LEU A 63 4.26 -14.09 0.41
CA LEU A 63 3.39 -13.45 -0.58
C LEU A 63 1.98 -14.02 -0.46
N ILE A 64 1.00 -13.14 -0.44
CA ILE A 64 -0.42 -13.49 -0.38
C ILE A 64 -1.22 -12.54 -1.26
N ALA A 65 -2.30 -13.03 -1.84
CA ALA A 65 -3.20 -12.23 -2.65
C ALA A 65 -4.46 -11.85 -1.87
N THR A 66 -5.05 -10.74 -2.24
CA THR A 66 -6.35 -10.32 -1.71
C THR A 66 -7.19 -9.71 -2.83
N THR A 67 -8.50 -9.94 -2.77
CA THR A 67 -9.49 -9.25 -3.62
C THR A 67 -9.95 -7.95 -2.99
N ASN A 68 -9.62 -7.73 -1.71
CA ASN A 68 -9.89 -6.45 -1.05
C ASN A 68 -8.98 -5.36 -1.64
N GLU A 69 -9.51 -4.14 -1.77
CA GLU A 69 -8.72 -3.01 -2.22
C GLU A 69 -8.02 -2.36 -1.05
N PRO A 70 -6.67 -2.23 -1.12
CA PRO A 70 -5.97 -1.41 -0.13
C PRO A 70 -6.27 0.06 -0.37
N LEU A 71 -6.14 0.87 0.69
CA LEU A 71 -6.30 2.32 0.58
C LEU A 71 -5.13 2.97 -0.16
N LEU A 72 -4.02 2.27 -0.32
CA LEU A 72 -2.80 2.78 -0.92
C LEU A 72 -2.01 1.65 -1.57
N MET A 73 -1.44 1.93 -2.75
CA MET A 73 -0.58 1.01 -3.48
C MET A 73 0.78 1.65 -3.76
N VAL A 74 1.76 0.83 -4.13
CA VAL A 74 3.10 1.32 -4.50
C VAL A 74 2.98 2.35 -5.64
N GLY A 75 3.66 3.48 -5.48
CA GLY A 75 3.63 4.58 -6.43
C GLY A 75 2.56 5.63 -6.14
N GLN A 76 1.77 5.44 -5.10
CA GLN A 76 0.74 6.39 -4.68
C GLN A 76 1.09 7.03 -3.34
N ALA A 77 0.64 8.26 -3.13
CA ALA A 77 0.63 8.90 -1.83
C ALA A 77 -0.82 8.99 -1.34
N GLY A 78 -1.02 8.80 -0.05
CA GLY A 78 -2.36 8.87 0.53
C GLY A 78 -2.33 9.03 2.03
N LEU A 79 -3.48 9.37 2.59
CA LEU A 79 -3.68 9.61 3.99
C LEU A 79 -4.11 8.32 4.68
N LEU A 80 -3.35 7.89 5.68
CA LEU A 80 -3.66 6.70 6.46
C LEU A 80 -3.71 7.03 7.95
N LYS A 81 -4.55 6.32 8.68
CA LYS A 81 -4.75 6.51 10.10
C LYS A 81 -3.82 5.62 10.91
N VAL A 82 -3.20 6.20 11.94
CA VAL A 82 -2.36 5.46 12.90
C VAL A 82 -3.26 4.68 13.84
N LYS A 83 -3.16 3.35 13.82
CA LYS A 83 -3.90 2.46 14.71
C LYS A 83 -3.19 2.22 16.03
N GLN A 84 -1.87 2.16 15.98
CA GLN A 84 -1.05 1.77 17.12
C GLN A 84 0.38 2.25 16.94
N VAL A 85 1.03 2.63 18.03
CA VAL A 85 2.46 2.93 18.04
C VAL A 85 3.17 1.89 18.91
N THR A 86 4.24 1.29 18.38
CA THR A 86 5.01 0.24 19.04
C THR A 86 6.48 0.61 19.12
N ARG A 87 7.31 -0.32 19.59
CA ARG A 87 8.76 -0.13 19.69
C ARG A 87 9.47 -0.06 18.33
N ILE A 88 8.84 -0.55 17.27
CA ILE A 88 9.45 -0.57 15.93
C ILE A 88 8.91 0.51 15.00
N GLY A 89 7.83 1.16 15.37
CA GLY A 89 7.20 2.22 14.58
C GLY A 89 5.71 2.25 14.80
N ALA A 90 5.01 2.97 13.92
CA ALA A 90 3.57 3.06 13.91
C ALA A 90 2.97 2.02 12.97
N PHE A 91 1.81 1.48 13.32
CA PHE A 91 1.02 0.64 12.43
C PHE A 91 -0.18 1.43 11.92
N LEU A 92 -0.34 1.43 10.61
CA LEU A 92 -1.35 2.20 9.90
C LEU A 92 -2.45 1.30 9.37
N ASP A 93 -3.68 1.81 9.38
CA ASP A 93 -4.81 1.15 8.73
C ASP A 93 -4.79 1.49 7.24
N TRP A 94 -4.58 0.50 6.41
CA TRP A 94 -4.60 0.64 4.95
C TRP A 94 -5.67 -0.22 4.28
N GLY A 95 -6.64 -0.71 5.05
CA GLY A 95 -7.80 -1.44 4.55
C GLY A 95 -7.63 -2.94 4.43
N LEU A 96 -6.46 -3.49 4.78
CA LEU A 96 -6.18 -4.92 4.77
C LEU A 96 -6.09 -5.48 6.19
N GLU A 97 -6.16 -6.80 6.34
CA GLU A 97 -6.09 -7.44 7.65
C GLU A 97 -4.78 -7.18 8.38
N LYS A 98 -3.67 -7.20 7.65
CA LYS A 98 -2.35 -6.87 8.21
C LYS A 98 -2.13 -5.37 8.11
N ASP A 99 -1.90 -4.72 9.23
CA ASP A 99 -1.60 -3.30 9.27
C ASP A 99 -0.26 -2.98 8.60
N LEU A 100 -0.13 -1.76 8.09
CA LEU A 100 1.06 -1.30 7.38
C LEU A 100 2.02 -0.63 8.36
N LEU A 101 3.28 -1.08 8.39
CA LEU A 101 4.30 -0.50 9.27
C LEU A 101 4.84 0.80 8.69
N LEU A 102 4.88 1.83 9.54
CA LEU A 102 5.60 3.08 9.32
C LEU A 102 6.79 3.11 10.29
N PRO A 103 7.99 2.65 9.88
CA PRO A 103 9.15 2.59 10.77
C PRO A 103 9.54 3.97 11.30
N PHE A 104 10.14 4.04 12.49
CA PHE A 104 10.56 5.33 13.06
C PHE A 104 11.50 6.11 12.14
N LYS A 105 12.40 5.43 11.46
CA LYS A 105 13.34 6.06 10.52
C LYS A 105 12.67 6.73 9.32
N GLU A 106 11.43 6.35 9.03
CA GLU A 106 10.65 6.89 7.90
C GLU A 106 9.65 7.96 8.35
N GLN A 107 9.66 8.33 9.61
CA GLN A 107 8.79 9.37 10.16
C GLN A 107 9.53 10.70 10.16
N LEU A 108 8.89 11.75 9.63
CA LEU A 108 9.40 13.13 9.66
C LEU A 108 9.04 13.86 10.95
N ARG A 109 8.11 13.32 11.72
CA ARG A 109 7.69 13.81 13.03
C ARG A 109 7.17 12.64 13.85
N LYS A 110 7.10 12.84 15.16
CA LYS A 110 6.48 11.86 16.05
C LYS A 110 4.99 11.78 15.78
N VAL A 111 4.48 10.56 15.59
CA VAL A 111 3.06 10.31 15.36
C VAL A 111 2.44 9.62 16.57
N ARG A 112 1.12 9.76 16.72
CA ARG A 112 0.34 9.19 17.82
C ARG A 112 -0.83 8.38 17.27
N GLU A 113 -1.35 7.48 18.09
CA GLU A 113 -2.57 6.75 17.77
C GLU A 113 -3.71 7.72 17.45
N GLY A 114 -4.42 7.46 16.37
CA GLY A 114 -5.51 8.31 15.89
C GLY A 114 -5.09 9.40 14.90
N ASP A 115 -3.79 9.68 14.78
CA ASP A 115 -3.31 10.64 13.79
C ASP A 115 -3.57 10.14 12.37
N GLU A 116 -3.80 11.08 11.47
CA GLU A 116 -3.82 10.82 10.03
C GLU A 116 -2.51 11.33 9.44
N VAL A 117 -1.82 10.47 8.70
CA VAL A 117 -0.51 10.78 8.13
C VAL A 117 -0.50 10.58 6.62
N LEU A 118 0.12 11.52 5.92
CA LEU A 118 0.34 11.41 4.48
C LEU A 118 1.59 10.58 4.25
N VAL A 119 1.42 9.44 3.59
CA VAL A 119 2.49 8.47 3.37
C VAL A 119 2.45 7.93 1.95
N THR A 120 3.55 7.30 1.56
CA THR A 120 3.62 6.45 0.38
C THR A 120 4.13 5.07 0.78
N LEU A 121 3.93 4.08 -0.09
CA LEU A 121 4.46 2.74 0.10
C LEU A 121 5.85 2.62 -0.51
N TYR A 122 6.72 1.88 0.14
CA TYR A 122 7.97 1.45 -0.43
C TYR A 122 8.26 -0.01 -0.07
N ILE A 123 9.15 -0.61 -0.80
CA ILE A 123 9.63 -1.97 -0.53
C ILE A 123 11.00 -1.83 0.11
N ASP A 124 11.15 -2.31 1.34
CA ASP A 124 12.40 -2.20 2.07
C ASP A 124 13.45 -3.21 1.58
N LYS A 125 14.64 -3.16 2.17
CA LYS A 125 15.75 -4.04 1.80
C LYS A 125 15.45 -5.52 2.07
N SER A 126 14.50 -5.80 2.96
CA SER A 126 14.04 -7.15 3.28
C SER A 126 12.87 -7.60 2.42
N ASN A 127 12.54 -6.87 1.36
CA ASN A 127 11.41 -7.15 0.47
C ASN A 127 10.05 -7.11 1.19
N ARG A 128 9.89 -6.18 2.12
CA ARG A 128 8.64 -5.95 2.83
C ARG A 128 8.01 -4.63 2.39
N LEU A 129 6.67 -4.61 2.35
CA LEU A 129 5.94 -3.36 2.16
C LEU A 129 5.92 -2.57 3.46
N CYS A 130 6.37 -1.32 3.38
CA CYS A 130 6.35 -0.37 4.48
C CYS A 130 5.84 0.98 3.99
N ALA A 131 5.45 1.84 4.94
CA ALA A 131 5.09 3.21 4.66
C ALA A 131 6.26 4.14 4.96
N THR A 132 6.30 5.26 4.26
CA THR A 132 7.24 6.35 4.54
C THR A 132 6.54 7.70 4.42
N MET A 133 6.94 8.65 5.28
CA MET A 133 6.53 10.05 5.18
C MET A 133 7.46 10.84 4.26
N GLU A 134 8.58 10.24 3.84
CA GLU A 134 9.55 10.89 2.96
C GLU A 134 9.18 10.69 1.49
N GLY A 135 9.66 11.59 0.63
CA GLY A 135 9.52 11.45 -0.82
C GLY A 135 8.12 11.76 -1.36
N ILE A 136 7.22 12.26 -0.53
CA ILE A 136 5.84 12.58 -0.92
C ILE A 136 5.81 13.61 -2.06
N TYR A 137 6.71 14.56 -2.04
CA TYR A 137 6.80 15.62 -3.06
C TYR A 137 6.82 15.05 -4.48
N HIS A 138 7.53 13.95 -4.71
CA HIS A 138 7.66 13.34 -6.04
C HIS A 138 6.36 12.69 -6.54
N LEU A 139 5.39 12.47 -5.67
CA LEU A 139 4.13 11.82 -5.99
C LEU A 139 2.95 12.80 -6.07
N LEU A 140 3.15 14.03 -5.63
CA LEU A 140 2.14 15.09 -5.72
C LEU A 140 2.33 15.90 -6.99
N SER A 141 1.21 16.35 -7.56
CA SER A 141 1.24 17.17 -8.76
C SER A 141 1.55 18.62 -8.44
N THR A 142 2.43 19.23 -9.23
CA THR A 142 2.65 20.69 -9.21
C THR A 142 1.72 21.44 -10.15
N ASP A 143 0.96 20.71 -10.98
CA ASP A 143 0.00 21.29 -11.92
C ASP A 143 -1.36 21.39 -11.23
N SER A 144 -1.52 22.45 -10.45
CA SER A 144 -2.71 22.69 -9.64
C SER A 144 -3.76 23.49 -10.43
N PRO A 145 -5.08 23.20 -10.27
CA PRO A 145 -6.15 24.01 -10.87
C PRO A 145 -6.35 25.35 -10.15
N TYR A 146 -5.69 25.56 -9.01
CA TYR A 146 -5.86 26.75 -8.19
C TYR A 146 -5.02 27.91 -8.70
N LYS A 147 -5.54 29.14 -8.45
CA LYS A 147 -4.92 30.39 -8.88
C LYS A 147 -4.60 31.25 -7.66
N LYS A 148 -3.71 32.22 -7.84
CA LYS A 148 -3.43 33.22 -6.82
C LYS A 148 -4.72 33.90 -6.33
N GLY A 149 -4.91 33.90 -5.04
CA GLY A 149 -6.10 34.47 -4.39
C GLY A 149 -7.16 33.44 -4.03
N ASP A 150 -7.07 32.21 -4.54
CA ASP A 150 -7.97 31.12 -4.15
C ASP A 150 -7.71 30.72 -2.70
N THR A 151 -8.80 30.35 -2.00
CA THR A 151 -8.73 29.77 -0.66
C THR A 151 -8.72 28.27 -0.78
N VAL A 152 -7.71 27.62 -0.20
CA VAL A 152 -7.55 26.17 -0.23
C VAL A 152 -7.24 25.65 1.17
N THR A 153 -7.54 24.38 1.40
CA THR A 153 -7.13 23.68 2.64
C THR A 153 -5.91 22.84 2.31
N GLY A 154 -4.84 23.03 3.08
CA GLY A 154 -3.59 22.31 2.87
C GLY A 154 -3.17 21.55 4.11
N ARG A 155 -2.34 20.54 3.89
CA ARG A 155 -1.72 19.73 4.93
C ARG A 155 -0.21 19.89 4.83
N VAL A 156 0.42 20.32 5.92
CA VAL A 156 1.89 20.39 5.98
C VAL A 156 2.43 18.97 6.11
N TYR A 157 3.28 18.56 5.20
CA TYR A 157 3.85 17.20 5.21
C TYR A 157 5.37 17.17 5.35
N GLU A 158 6.06 18.28 5.10
CA GLU A 158 7.51 18.34 5.19
C GLU A 158 8.01 19.77 5.44
N PHE A 159 9.08 19.89 6.20
CA PHE A 159 9.84 21.14 6.37
C PHE A 159 11.23 20.98 5.76
N SER A 160 11.67 21.96 4.99
CA SER A 160 13.00 21.99 4.40
C SER A 160 13.71 23.29 4.78
N ASP A 161 14.95 23.17 5.23
CA ASP A 161 15.77 24.34 5.57
C ASP A 161 16.05 25.20 4.33
N ASN A 162 16.11 24.59 3.14
CA ASN A 162 16.43 25.27 1.90
C ASN A 162 15.20 25.75 1.13
N PHE A 163 14.10 25.02 1.19
CA PHE A 163 12.93 25.25 0.34
C PHE A 163 11.66 25.64 1.12
N GLY A 164 11.73 25.67 2.46
CA GLY A 164 10.62 26.07 3.30
C GLY A 164 9.66 24.94 3.63
N THR A 165 8.41 25.28 3.80
CA THR A 165 7.36 24.36 4.21
C THR A 165 6.62 23.80 3.01
N PHE A 166 6.56 22.49 2.90
CA PHE A 166 5.78 21.81 1.85
C PHE A 166 4.38 21.51 2.36
N VAL A 167 3.38 21.85 1.54
CA VAL A 167 1.96 21.69 1.87
C VAL A 167 1.29 20.91 0.75
N ALA A 168 0.55 19.86 1.12
CA ALA A 168 -0.30 19.14 0.18
C ALA A 168 -1.70 19.77 0.16
N ILE A 169 -2.17 20.14 -1.00
CA ILE A 169 -3.51 20.71 -1.23
C ILE A 169 -4.38 19.60 -1.80
N ASP A 170 -5.52 19.33 -1.16
CA ASP A 170 -6.41 18.20 -1.50
C ASP A 170 -5.68 16.84 -1.48
N ASP A 171 -4.57 16.72 -0.72
CA ASP A 171 -3.69 15.56 -0.66
C ASP A 171 -3.19 15.09 -2.04
N LYS A 172 -3.19 15.97 -3.03
CA LYS A 172 -2.87 15.69 -4.43
C LYS A 172 -1.87 16.67 -5.05
N TYR A 173 -1.90 17.91 -4.63
CA TYR A 173 -1.07 18.98 -5.20
C TYR A 173 -0.06 19.49 -4.19
N SER A 174 1.13 19.84 -4.67
CA SER A 174 2.20 20.40 -3.84
C SER A 174 2.70 21.72 -4.41
#